data_1a4fe4651730394e02adc36eaf516f32
#
_entry.id   1a4fe4651730394e02adc36eaf516f32
#
_cell.length_a   1.000
_cell.length_b   1.000
_cell.length_c   1.000
_cell.angle_alpha   90.00
_cell.angle_beta   90.00
_cell.angle_gamma   90.00
#
_symmetry.space_group_name_H-M   'P 1'
#
loop_
_entity.id
_entity.type
_entity.pdbx_description
1 polymer ?
#
loop_
_entity_poly.entity_id
_entity_poly.type
_entity_poly.pdbx_seq_one_letter_code
_entity_poly.pdbx_strand_id
1 'polypeptide(L)'
;QAYTSTILEESADAGESYIDETLFLGDSNTARMYRMFDYCSYDNAIGSVGMSARNLATFACVQLSTSSSYVTMSQAVAKLQPRRVILTFGTNDLNPSYKAADFVKNYQAGIETVVAAYPSVDILVNSIPPIGQQHSNQSLTQTQVDEYNKALVEMCQEKGWKFLNSAEVLKDAATGYAKSGYVETSDGIHLTRSAMDALFNYIRTHSYITEDDRPALTTIPKH
;
A
#
# COMPACT_ATOMS: atom_id res chain seq x y z
N GLN A 1 -7.46 18.75 14.21
CA GLN A 1 -7.90 17.53 14.91
C GLN A 1 -8.74 16.57 14.05
N ALA A 2 -9.18 16.99 12.85
CA ALA A 2 -10.09 16.18 12.04
C ALA A 2 -9.50 14.81 11.61
N TYR A 3 -8.18 14.68 11.52
CA TYR A 3 -7.52 13.46 11.03
C TYR A 3 -6.70 12.70 12.07
N THR A 4 -6.69 13.10 13.33
CA THR A 4 -5.84 12.49 14.36
C THR A 4 -6.13 11.02 14.64
N SER A 5 -7.35 10.55 14.39
CA SER A 5 -7.71 9.13 14.49
C SER A 5 -7.55 8.36 13.17
N THR A 6 -7.38 9.07 12.06
CA THR A 6 -7.28 8.49 10.71
C THR A 6 -5.82 8.28 10.30
N ILE A 7 -4.98 9.32 10.43
CA ILE A 7 -3.55 9.22 10.18
C ILE A 7 -2.90 8.55 11.39
N LEU A 8 -2.19 7.46 11.14
CA LEU A 8 -1.50 6.73 12.20
C LEU A 8 -0.38 7.57 12.81
N GLU A 9 -0.42 7.70 14.12
CA GLU A 9 0.59 8.42 14.91
C GLU A 9 1.77 7.50 15.23
N GLU A 10 2.89 8.11 15.61
CA GLU A 10 4.07 7.37 16.05
C GLU A 10 3.74 6.49 17.26
N SER A 11 4.17 5.25 17.20
CA SER A 11 4.02 4.23 18.24
C SER A 11 5.37 3.64 18.62
N ALA A 12 5.41 2.83 19.67
CA ALA A 12 6.54 1.94 19.90
C ALA A 12 6.72 1.01 18.70
N ASP A 13 7.97 0.58 18.46
CA ASP A 13 8.27 -0.38 17.40
C ASP A 13 7.51 -1.70 17.67
N ALA A 14 6.62 -2.05 16.75
CA ALA A 14 5.79 -3.24 16.86
C ALA A 14 6.52 -4.54 16.43
N GLY A 15 7.75 -4.43 15.93
CA GLY A 15 8.61 -5.57 15.60
C GLY A 15 8.24 -6.31 14.31
N GLU A 16 8.98 -7.35 14.04
CA GLU A 16 8.79 -8.19 12.85
C GLU A 16 7.44 -8.93 12.87
N SER A 17 6.92 -9.28 14.03
CA SER A 17 5.60 -9.93 14.13
C SER A 17 4.49 -9.10 13.52
N TYR A 18 4.58 -7.77 13.61
CA TYR A 18 3.64 -6.85 12.98
C TYR A 18 3.69 -6.96 11.44
N ILE A 19 4.90 -7.09 10.90
CA ILE A 19 5.11 -7.29 9.45
C ILE A 19 4.55 -8.65 9.02
N ASP A 20 4.84 -9.71 9.78
CA ASP A 20 4.40 -11.07 9.47
C ASP A 20 2.86 -11.23 9.50
N GLU A 21 2.17 -10.45 10.33
CA GLU A 21 0.70 -10.42 10.42
C GLU A 21 0.04 -9.55 9.33
N THR A 22 0.83 -8.82 8.56
CA THR A 22 0.37 -7.89 7.54
C THR A 22 0.47 -8.54 6.16
N LEU A 23 -0.59 -8.39 5.35
CA LEU A 23 -0.54 -8.68 3.93
C LEU A 23 -0.36 -7.36 3.15
N PHE A 24 0.76 -7.23 2.46
CA PHE A 24 1.05 -6.07 1.62
C PHE A 24 0.42 -6.26 0.25
N LEU A 25 -0.41 -5.31 -0.17
CA LEU A 25 -1.04 -5.29 -1.49
C LEU A 25 -0.59 -4.05 -2.25
N GLY A 26 -0.13 -4.21 -3.46
CA GLY A 26 0.30 -3.07 -4.24
C GLY A 26 0.81 -3.38 -5.64
N ASP A 27 1.52 -2.43 -6.18
CA ASP A 27 2.09 -2.44 -7.53
C ASP A 27 3.56 -2.92 -7.53
N SER A 28 4.35 -2.43 -8.48
CA SER A 28 5.77 -2.80 -8.60
C SER A 28 6.61 -2.43 -7.37
N ASN A 29 6.30 -1.36 -6.65
CA ASN A 29 7.02 -1.03 -5.42
C ASN A 29 6.76 -2.08 -4.33
N THR A 30 5.55 -2.59 -4.22
CA THR A 30 5.25 -3.72 -3.33
C THR A 30 5.94 -5.01 -3.80
N ALA A 31 5.96 -5.29 -5.10
CA ALA A 31 6.69 -6.42 -5.64
C ALA A 31 8.20 -6.38 -5.29
N ARG A 32 8.80 -5.20 -5.28
CA ARG A 32 10.22 -5.01 -4.91
C ARG A 32 10.51 -5.41 -3.46
N MET A 33 9.55 -5.27 -2.55
CA MET A 33 9.72 -5.60 -1.13
C MET A 33 10.16 -7.05 -0.90
N TYR A 34 9.74 -7.98 -1.77
CA TYR A 34 10.01 -9.41 -1.61
C TYR A 34 10.68 -10.08 -2.80
N ARG A 35 10.63 -9.46 -3.99
CA ARG A 35 11.30 -10.02 -5.19
C ARG A 35 12.74 -9.54 -5.35
N MET A 36 13.01 -8.30 -4.96
CA MET A 36 14.34 -7.69 -5.04
C MET A 36 15.00 -7.53 -3.69
N PHE A 37 14.19 -7.28 -2.67
CA PHE A 37 14.63 -7.04 -1.31
C PHE A 37 14.00 -8.09 -0.39
N ASP A 38 14.41 -8.13 0.84
CA ASP A 38 14.05 -9.15 1.82
C ASP A 38 13.31 -8.55 3.04
N TYR A 39 12.41 -7.59 2.77
CA TYR A 39 11.60 -6.95 3.83
C TYR A 39 10.34 -7.73 4.19
N CYS A 40 9.86 -8.55 3.29
CA CYS A 40 8.74 -9.47 3.46
C CYS A 40 8.91 -10.63 2.46
N SER A 41 7.95 -11.54 2.42
CA SER A 41 8.03 -12.73 1.59
C SER A 41 6.81 -12.90 0.68
N TYR A 42 6.82 -13.91 -0.18
CA TYR A 42 5.67 -14.31 -0.98
C TYR A 42 4.47 -14.72 -0.12
N ASP A 43 4.67 -15.06 1.16
CA ASP A 43 3.58 -15.46 2.06
C ASP A 43 2.76 -14.27 2.57
N ASN A 44 3.34 -13.06 2.61
CA ASN A 44 2.68 -11.87 3.16
C ASN A 44 2.76 -10.62 2.27
N ALA A 45 3.03 -10.79 0.98
CA ALA A 45 3.03 -9.68 0.03
C ALA A 45 2.59 -10.11 -1.36
N ILE A 46 1.75 -9.30 -1.99
CA ILE A 46 1.27 -9.47 -3.35
C ILE A 46 1.47 -8.15 -4.09
N GLY A 47 2.51 -8.09 -4.90
CA GLY A 47 2.79 -6.94 -5.77
C GLY A 47 2.55 -7.31 -7.23
N SER A 48 1.72 -6.53 -7.91
CA SER A 48 1.43 -6.67 -9.34
C SER A 48 2.00 -5.50 -10.12
N VAL A 49 3.02 -5.78 -10.93
CA VAL A 49 3.74 -4.76 -11.70
C VAL A 49 2.79 -4.03 -12.65
N GLY A 50 2.81 -2.70 -12.61
CA GLY A 50 1.98 -1.84 -13.46
C GLY A 50 0.51 -1.72 -13.04
N MET A 51 0.10 -2.36 -11.96
CA MET A 51 -1.30 -2.35 -11.53
C MET A 51 -1.72 -0.98 -10.99
N SER A 52 -2.89 -0.54 -11.41
CA SER A 52 -3.56 0.65 -10.92
C SER A 52 -4.57 0.32 -9.82
N ALA A 53 -4.85 1.26 -8.93
CA ALA A 53 -5.88 1.11 -7.90
C ALA A 53 -7.26 0.81 -8.48
N ARG A 54 -7.58 1.37 -9.66
CA ARG A 54 -8.83 1.11 -10.38
C ARG A 54 -9.05 -0.35 -10.77
N ASN A 55 -8.00 -1.16 -10.78
CA ASN A 55 -8.06 -2.57 -11.15
C ASN A 55 -8.17 -3.51 -9.94
N LEU A 56 -8.16 -2.97 -8.71
CA LEU A 56 -8.14 -3.77 -7.48
C LEU A 56 -9.34 -4.74 -7.38
N ALA A 57 -10.52 -4.29 -7.79
CA ALA A 57 -11.75 -5.09 -7.71
C ALA A 57 -11.83 -6.21 -8.77
N THR A 58 -11.16 -6.08 -9.89
CA THR A 58 -11.43 -6.91 -11.07
C THR A 58 -10.24 -7.69 -11.62
N PHE A 59 -9.02 -7.25 -11.34
CA PHE A 59 -7.84 -7.88 -11.92
C PHE A 59 -7.45 -9.15 -11.16
N ALA A 60 -7.60 -10.29 -11.81
CA ALA A 60 -7.17 -11.59 -11.28
C ALA A 60 -5.66 -11.75 -11.49
N CYS A 61 -4.88 -11.30 -10.53
CA CYS A 61 -3.42 -11.25 -10.59
C CYS A 61 -2.71 -12.21 -9.63
N VAL A 62 -3.44 -12.90 -8.78
CA VAL A 62 -2.88 -13.75 -7.72
C VAL A 62 -3.10 -15.22 -8.05
N GLN A 63 -2.02 -15.99 -8.10
CA GLN A 63 -2.09 -17.44 -8.21
C GLN A 63 -1.66 -18.05 -6.87
N LEU A 64 -2.62 -18.66 -6.18
CA LEU A 64 -2.33 -19.40 -4.97
C LEU A 64 -1.67 -20.74 -5.32
N SER A 65 -0.69 -21.17 -4.51
CA SER A 65 0.05 -22.43 -4.76
C SER A 65 -0.85 -23.67 -4.76
N THR A 66 -2.05 -23.55 -4.20
CA THR A 66 -3.05 -24.62 -4.14
C THR A 66 -4.01 -24.63 -5.35
N SER A 67 -3.85 -23.71 -6.29
CA SER A 67 -4.77 -23.56 -7.42
C SER A 67 -4.02 -23.15 -8.69
N SER A 68 -4.46 -23.67 -9.84
CA SER A 68 -3.98 -23.21 -11.14
C SER A 68 -4.67 -21.94 -11.64
N SER A 69 -5.77 -21.55 -11.01
CA SER A 69 -6.55 -20.37 -11.39
C SER A 69 -6.06 -19.12 -10.70
N TYR A 70 -6.04 -18.01 -11.44
CA TYR A 70 -5.78 -16.69 -10.89
C TYR A 70 -7.02 -16.15 -10.19
N VAL A 71 -6.81 -15.43 -9.09
CA VAL A 71 -7.86 -14.76 -8.31
C VAL A 71 -7.52 -13.29 -8.13
N THR A 72 -8.52 -12.49 -7.75
CA THR A 72 -8.30 -11.08 -7.37
C THR A 72 -7.61 -10.99 -6.00
N MET A 73 -7.05 -9.82 -5.69
CA MET A 73 -6.49 -9.57 -4.36
C MET A 73 -7.55 -9.72 -3.26
N SER A 74 -8.80 -9.30 -3.51
CA SER A 74 -9.90 -9.48 -2.56
C SER A 74 -10.17 -10.95 -2.25
N GLN A 75 -10.18 -11.79 -3.28
CA GLN A 75 -10.34 -13.24 -3.11
C GLN A 75 -9.15 -13.87 -2.38
N ALA A 76 -7.94 -13.37 -2.64
CA ALA A 76 -6.75 -13.81 -1.92
C ALA A 76 -6.81 -13.43 -0.44
N VAL A 77 -7.24 -12.22 -0.11
CA VAL A 77 -7.44 -11.78 1.29
C VAL A 77 -8.43 -12.69 2.02
N ALA A 78 -9.54 -13.05 1.39
CA ALA A 78 -10.51 -13.98 1.97
C ALA A 78 -9.91 -15.35 2.30
N LYS A 79 -8.98 -15.82 1.48
CA LYS A 79 -8.30 -17.12 1.67
C LYS A 79 -7.16 -17.05 2.68
N LEU A 80 -6.38 -15.98 2.65
CA LEU A 80 -5.20 -15.81 3.51
C LEU A 80 -5.57 -15.33 4.92
N GLN A 81 -6.67 -14.62 5.07
CA GLN A 81 -7.20 -14.08 6.32
C GLN A 81 -6.16 -13.33 7.16
N PRO A 82 -5.48 -12.32 6.58
CA PRO A 82 -4.49 -11.55 7.32
C PRO A 82 -5.16 -10.71 8.41
N ARG A 83 -4.42 -10.37 9.45
CA ARG A 83 -4.92 -9.44 10.47
C ARG A 83 -5.18 -8.06 9.88
N ARG A 84 -4.24 -7.58 9.05
CA ARG A 84 -4.35 -6.29 8.36
C ARG A 84 -3.85 -6.39 6.93
N VAL A 85 -4.31 -5.48 6.11
CA VAL A 85 -3.71 -5.21 4.79
C VAL A 85 -3.15 -3.81 4.78
N ILE A 86 -1.98 -3.64 4.18
CA ILE A 86 -1.43 -2.33 3.82
C ILE A 86 -1.45 -2.25 2.30
N LEU A 87 -2.25 -1.32 1.77
CA LEU A 87 -2.41 -1.11 0.34
C LEU A 87 -1.56 0.07 -0.11
N THR A 88 -0.73 -0.14 -1.12
CA THR A 88 0.09 0.91 -1.74
C THR A 88 -0.14 0.92 -3.23
N PHE A 89 -1.06 1.77 -3.67
CA PHE A 89 -1.41 2.01 -5.08
C PHE A 89 -1.46 3.50 -5.36
N GLY A 90 -1.41 3.87 -6.61
CA GLY A 90 -1.63 5.22 -7.09
C GLY A 90 -0.61 5.70 -8.10
N THR A 91 0.64 5.24 -8.03
CA THR A 91 1.68 5.65 -8.99
C THR A 91 1.25 5.36 -10.44
N ASN A 92 0.63 4.22 -10.70
CA ASN A 92 0.16 3.85 -12.04
C ASN A 92 -1.21 4.45 -12.39
N ASP A 93 -1.83 5.16 -11.46
CA ASP A 93 -3.08 5.91 -11.68
C ASP A 93 -2.82 7.36 -12.07
N LEU A 94 -1.61 7.87 -11.78
CA LEU A 94 -1.25 9.27 -12.04
C LEU A 94 -1.35 9.58 -13.54
N ASN A 95 -2.22 10.52 -13.85
CA ASN A 95 -2.46 11.00 -15.21
C ASN A 95 -3.04 12.41 -15.11
N PRO A 96 -2.57 13.38 -15.92
CA PRO A 96 -3.05 14.76 -15.87
C PRO A 96 -4.58 14.91 -16.05
N SER A 97 -5.21 13.98 -16.77
CA SER A 97 -6.66 13.98 -16.99
C SER A 97 -7.45 13.17 -15.96
N TYR A 98 -6.79 12.46 -15.04
CA TYR A 98 -7.45 11.62 -14.03
C TYR A 98 -7.51 12.37 -12.69
N LYS A 99 -8.68 12.89 -12.37
CA LYS A 99 -8.87 13.72 -11.18
C LYS A 99 -8.76 12.91 -9.88
N ALA A 100 -8.29 13.54 -8.82
CA ALA A 100 -8.18 12.92 -7.50
C ALA A 100 -9.51 12.34 -7.01
N ALA A 101 -10.64 13.01 -7.27
CA ALA A 101 -11.97 12.53 -6.91
C ALA A 101 -12.32 11.20 -7.60
N ASP A 102 -12.00 11.06 -8.89
CA ASP A 102 -12.25 9.83 -9.64
C ASP A 102 -11.29 8.70 -9.21
N PHE A 103 -10.02 9.04 -8.99
CA PHE A 103 -9.03 8.11 -8.44
C PHE A 103 -9.51 7.52 -7.12
N VAL A 104 -9.88 8.36 -6.16
CA VAL A 104 -10.34 7.94 -4.85
C VAL A 104 -11.63 7.13 -4.94
N LYS A 105 -12.60 7.54 -5.76
CA LYS A 105 -13.84 6.80 -5.97
C LYS A 105 -13.57 5.36 -6.44
N ASN A 106 -12.67 5.19 -7.39
CA ASN A 106 -12.33 3.87 -7.93
C ASN A 106 -11.51 3.04 -6.93
N TYR A 107 -10.58 3.67 -6.22
CA TYR A 107 -9.79 2.99 -5.19
C TYR A 107 -10.68 2.53 -4.02
N GLN A 108 -11.57 3.40 -3.56
CA GLN A 108 -12.55 3.08 -2.52
C GLN A 108 -13.39 1.85 -2.91
N ALA A 109 -13.93 1.82 -4.12
CA ALA A 109 -14.69 0.68 -4.62
C ALA A 109 -13.86 -0.62 -4.57
N GLY A 110 -12.58 -0.55 -4.92
CA GLY A 110 -11.66 -1.67 -4.82
C GLY A 110 -11.44 -2.14 -3.38
N ILE A 111 -11.21 -1.22 -2.45
CA ILE A 111 -11.03 -1.55 -1.02
C ILE A 111 -12.31 -2.14 -0.44
N GLU A 112 -13.47 -1.64 -0.83
CA GLU A 112 -14.76 -2.18 -0.40
C GLU A 112 -14.95 -3.64 -0.80
N THR A 113 -14.40 -4.10 -1.92
CA THR A 113 -14.39 -5.52 -2.29
C THR A 113 -13.53 -6.36 -1.35
N VAL A 114 -12.44 -5.80 -0.84
CA VAL A 114 -11.59 -6.47 0.17
C VAL A 114 -12.36 -6.63 1.49
N VAL A 115 -12.99 -5.56 1.96
CA VAL A 115 -13.80 -5.57 3.18
C VAL A 115 -14.97 -6.54 3.06
N ALA A 116 -15.65 -6.56 1.91
CA ALA A 116 -16.75 -7.48 1.65
C ALA A 116 -16.30 -8.96 1.64
N ALA A 117 -15.11 -9.23 1.08
CA ALA A 117 -14.54 -10.56 1.03
C ALA A 117 -14.06 -11.07 2.40
N TYR A 118 -13.56 -10.18 3.23
CA TYR A 118 -13.05 -10.52 4.58
C TYR A 118 -13.28 -9.37 5.57
N PRO A 119 -14.46 -9.29 6.22
CA PRO A 119 -14.84 -8.16 7.09
C PRO A 119 -13.96 -7.95 8.33
N SER A 120 -13.26 -9.00 8.80
CA SER A 120 -12.39 -8.94 9.99
C SER A 120 -11.03 -8.29 9.72
N VAL A 121 -10.74 -7.89 8.48
CA VAL A 121 -9.44 -7.31 8.13
C VAL A 121 -9.34 -5.83 8.50
N ASP A 122 -8.24 -5.43 9.10
CA ASP A 122 -7.90 -4.01 9.27
C ASP A 122 -7.36 -3.44 7.95
N ILE A 123 -7.94 -2.32 7.54
CA ILE A 123 -7.56 -1.62 6.30
C ILE A 123 -6.63 -0.44 6.64
N LEU A 124 -5.41 -0.50 6.11
CA LEU A 124 -4.44 0.59 6.13
C LEU A 124 -4.11 0.98 4.70
N VAL A 125 -4.38 2.24 4.36
CA VAL A 125 -4.03 2.81 3.06
C VAL A 125 -2.72 3.56 3.23
N ASN A 126 -1.68 3.10 2.55
CA ASN A 126 -0.38 3.75 2.56
C ASN A 126 -0.37 4.93 1.58
N SER A 127 0.34 5.99 1.91
CA SER A 127 0.55 7.11 0.99
C SER A 127 1.24 6.64 -0.29
N ILE A 128 0.90 7.27 -1.41
CA ILE A 128 1.63 7.11 -2.66
C ILE A 128 3.05 7.62 -2.43
N PRO A 129 4.09 6.86 -2.76
CA PRO A 129 5.47 7.30 -2.57
C PRO A 129 5.76 8.58 -3.37
N PRO A 130 6.61 9.47 -2.86
CA PRO A 130 7.07 10.62 -3.62
C PRO A 130 7.92 10.17 -4.80
N ILE A 131 7.91 10.96 -5.87
CA ILE A 131 8.78 10.75 -7.03
C ILE A 131 10.03 11.64 -6.94
N GLY A 132 11.07 11.25 -7.65
CA GLY A 132 12.27 12.07 -7.78
C GLY A 132 12.02 13.36 -8.56
N GLN A 133 12.79 14.38 -8.27
CA GLN A 133 12.74 15.64 -9.02
C GLN A 133 13.00 15.41 -10.51
N GLN A 134 13.91 14.47 -10.82
CA GLN A 134 14.10 13.94 -12.16
C GLN A 134 13.47 12.53 -12.22
N HIS A 135 12.62 12.30 -13.19
CA HIS A 135 11.94 11.03 -13.39
C HIS A 135 11.63 10.80 -14.87
N SER A 136 11.52 9.53 -15.23
CA SER A 136 11.41 9.10 -16.64
C SER A 136 10.08 9.45 -17.29
N ASN A 137 9.01 9.53 -16.51
CA ASN A 137 7.67 9.81 -17.02
C ASN A 137 7.25 11.24 -16.74
N GLN A 138 7.33 12.09 -17.75
CA GLN A 138 7.01 13.52 -17.65
C GLN A 138 5.53 13.83 -17.37
N SER A 139 4.65 12.86 -17.50
CA SER A 139 3.23 13.00 -17.14
C SER A 139 3.00 12.95 -15.63
N LEU A 140 3.97 12.44 -14.87
CA LEU A 140 3.90 12.38 -13.41
C LEU A 140 4.36 13.70 -12.81
N THR A 141 3.62 14.21 -11.84
CA THR A 141 4.00 15.39 -11.07
C THR A 141 3.89 15.10 -9.58
N GLN A 142 4.80 15.63 -8.79
CA GLN A 142 4.71 15.51 -7.32
C GLN A 142 3.47 16.23 -6.79
N THR A 143 3.05 17.31 -7.42
CA THR A 143 1.80 18.02 -7.08
C THR A 143 0.61 17.08 -7.16
N GLN A 144 0.48 16.29 -8.22
CA GLN A 144 -0.62 15.31 -8.35
C GLN A 144 -0.50 14.19 -7.32
N VAL A 145 0.70 13.71 -7.02
CA VAL A 145 0.92 12.74 -5.93
C VAL A 145 0.37 13.30 -4.61
N ASP A 146 0.70 14.55 -4.29
CA ASP A 146 0.25 15.20 -3.06
C ASP A 146 -1.27 15.41 -3.02
N GLU A 147 -1.88 15.77 -4.15
CA GLU A 147 -3.33 15.90 -4.28
C GLU A 147 -4.04 14.54 -4.07
N TYR A 148 -3.51 13.49 -4.66
CA TYR A 148 -4.05 12.14 -4.48
C TYR A 148 -3.91 11.68 -3.03
N ASN A 149 -2.76 11.91 -2.40
CA ASN A 149 -2.57 11.55 -0.99
C ASN A 149 -3.52 12.30 -0.05
N LYS A 150 -3.77 13.58 -0.32
CA LYS A 150 -4.78 14.34 0.44
C LYS A 150 -6.17 13.73 0.30
N ALA A 151 -6.56 13.37 -0.91
CA ALA A 151 -7.85 12.74 -1.17
C ALA A 151 -7.95 11.35 -0.52
N LEU A 152 -6.84 10.60 -0.43
CA LEU A 152 -6.79 9.31 0.29
C LEU A 152 -7.03 9.48 1.80
N VAL A 153 -6.47 10.51 2.42
CA VAL A 153 -6.73 10.82 3.84
C VAL A 153 -8.22 11.08 4.07
N GLU A 154 -8.82 11.90 3.22
CA GLU A 154 -10.26 12.22 3.31
C GLU A 154 -11.12 10.97 3.14
N MET A 155 -10.81 10.11 2.17
CA MET A 155 -11.46 8.82 1.98
C MET A 155 -11.34 7.93 3.22
N CYS A 156 -10.15 7.79 3.77
CA CYS A 156 -9.92 6.98 4.97
C CYS A 156 -10.73 7.50 6.16
N GLN A 157 -10.79 8.81 6.35
CA GLN A 157 -11.60 9.41 7.41
C GLN A 157 -13.09 9.11 7.22
N GLU A 158 -13.60 9.27 6.02
CA GLU A 158 -15.01 9.02 5.70
C GLU A 158 -15.40 7.55 5.89
N LYS A 159 -14.51 6.63 5.51
CA LYS A 159 -14.75 5.18 5.57
C LYS A 159 -14.36 4.54 6.91
N GLY A 160 -13.70 5.27 7.80
CA GLY A 160 -13.18 4.72 9.05
C GLY A 160 -11.94 3.83 8.88
N TRP A 161 -11.25 3.91 7.75
CA TRP A 161 -9.97 3.23 7.51
C TRP A 161 -8.81 4.06 8.04
N LYS A 162 -7.63 3.44 8.17
CA LYS A 162 -6.42 4.13 8.61
C LYS A 162 -5.54 4.52 7.44
N PHE A 163 -4.87 5.66 7.58
CA PHE A 163 -3.91 6.17 6.61
C PHE A 163 -2.51 6.11 7.20
N LEU A 164 -1.60 5.44 6.49
CA LEU A 164 -0.19 5.34 6.83
C LEU A 164 0.59 6.38 6.02
N ASN A 165 1.02 7.46 6.66
CA ASN A 165 1.67 8.59 6.00
C ASN A 165 3.17 8.37 5.79
N SER A 166 3.56 7.26 5.19
CA SER A 166 4.96 6.90 5.00
C SER A 166 5.73 7.85 4.07
N ALA A 167 5.03 8.60 3.21
CA ALA A 167 5.64 9.64 2.39
C ALA A 167 6.42 10.68 3.23
N GLU A 168 6.03 10.88 4.49
CA GLU A 168 6.70 11.79 5.41
C GLU A 168 8.20 11.51 5.56
N VAL A 169 8.59 10.23 5.64
CA VAL A 169 10.00 9.83 5.79
C VAL A 169 10.71 9.62 4.45
N LEU A 170 9.97 9.57 3.35
CA LEU A 170 10.51 9.39 2.01
C LEU A 170 10.76 10.71 1.27
N LYS A 171 10.09 11.78 1.70
CA LYS A 171 10.23 13.13 1.11
C LYS A 171 11.41 13.89 1.69
N ASP A 172 12.04 14.67 0.82
CA ASP A 172 12.90 15.76 1.22
C ASP A 172 12.02 16.99 1.56
N ALA A 173 12.08 17.44 2.81
CA ALA A 173 11.27 18.56 3.28
C ALA A 173 11.58 19.89 2.56
N ALA A 174 12.80 20.06 2.05
CA ALA A 174 13.20 21.27 1.35
C ALA A 174 12.66 21.33 -0.08
N THR A 175 12.53 20.19 -0.75
CA THR A 175 12.14 20.12 -2.16
C THR A 175 10.72 19.58 -2.38
N GLY A 176 10.19 18.79 -1.45
CA GLY A 176 8.91 18.08 -1.59
C GLY A 176 8.97 16.82 -2.46
N TYR A 177 10.10 16.58 -3.14
CA TYR A 177 10.35 15.36 -3.90
C TYR A 177 10.93 14.26 -3.01
N ALA A 178 11.10 13.06 -3.57
CA ALA A 178 11.80 11.99 -2.88
C ALA A 178 13.21 12.40 -2.47
N LYS A 179 13.66 11.97 -1.29
CA LYS A 179 15.04 12.17 -0.85
C LYS A 179 16.02 11.59 -1.86
N SER A 180 17.17 12.25 -2.00
CA SER A 180 18.26 11.73 -2.81
C SER A 180 18.65 10.31 -2.37
N GLY A 181 18.76 9.40 -3.33
CA GLY A 181 19.06 7.99 -3.06
C GLY A 181 17.86 7.14 -2.64
N TYR A 182 16.66 7.71 -2.56
CA TYR A 182 15.44 6.97 -2.20
C TYR A 182 14.64 6.47 -3.41
N VAL A 183 14.93 6.97 -4.60
CA VAL A 183 14.40 6.46 -5.86
C VAL A 183 15.52 6.04 -6.79
N GLU A 184 15.28 5.05 -7.63
CA GLU A 184 16.24 4.61 -8.62
C GLU A 184 16.56 5.73 -9.59
N THR A 185 17.86 5.93 -9.86
CA THR A 185 18.30 6.98 -10.80
C THR A 185 17.87 6.73 -12.22
N SER A 186 17.57 5.48 -12.57
CA SER A 186 17.11 5.09 -13.91
C SER A 186 15.72 5.60 -14.26
N ASP A 187 14.85 5.74 -13.28
CA ASP A 187 13.44 6.14 -13.53
C ASP A 187 12.92 7.25 -12.61
N GLY A 188 13.52 7.45 -11.44
CA GLY A 188 13.08 8.44 -10.46
C GLY A 188 11.73 8.09 -9.79
N ILE A 189 11.31 6.84 -9.83
CA ILE A 189 9.99 6.38 -9.38
C ILE A 189 10.12 5.22 -8.39
N HIS A 190 10.85 4.16 -8.75
CA HIS A 190 10.96 2.96 -7.93
C HIS A 190 11.83 3.19 -6.70
N LEU A 191 11.35 2.73 -5.56
CA LEU A 191 12.02 2.88 -4.28
C LEU A 191 13.28 1.99 -4.20
N THR A 192 14.35 2.57 -3.67
CA THR A 192 15.61 1.88 -3.39
C THR A 192 15.57 1.13 -2.08
N ARG A 193 16.62 0.34 -1.78
CA ARG A 193 16.78 -0.30 -0.48
C ARG A 193 16.78 0.73 0.67
N SER A 194 17.45 1.85 0.51
CA SER A 194 17.45 2.91 1.53
C SER A 194 16.07 3.46 1.82
N ALA A 195 15.25 3.64 0.79
CA ALA A 195 13.84 4.02 0.95
C ALA A 195 13.04 2.92 1.65
N MET A 196 13.27 1.66 1.31
CA MET A 196 12.60 0.52 1.95
C MET A 196 12.97 0.40 3.43
N ASP A 197 14.22 0.66 3.81
CA ASP A 197 14.63 0.72 5.23
C ASP A 197 13.81 1.75 6.00
N ALA A 198 13.69 2.96 5.46
CA ALA A 198 12.90 4.03 6.05
C ALA A 198 11.40 3.68 6.10
N LEU A 199 10.87 3.11 5.03
CA LEU A 199 9.47 2.70 4.93
C LEU A 199 9.11 1.62 5.97
N PHE A 200 9.89 0.56 6.07
CA PHE A 200 9.59 -0.54 7.01
C PHE A 200 9.79 -0.11 8.47
N ASN A 201 10.77 0.75 8.75
CA ASN A 201 10.88 1.35 10.08
C ASN A 201 9.65 2.21 10.41
N TYR A 202 9.15 2.99 9.44
CA TYR A 202 7.94 3.79 9.60
C TYR A 202 6.71 2.89 9.85
N ILE A 203 6.56 1.83 9.10
CA ILE A 203 5.46 0.86 9.28
C ILE A 203 5.45 0.29 10.70
N ARG A 204 6.61 -0.14 11.20
CA ARG A 204 6.71 -0.72 12.56
C ARG A 204 6.47 0.31 13.66
N THR A 205 6.82 1.57 13.43
CA THR A 205 6.69 2.67 14.42
C THR A 205 5.43 3.50 14.27
N HIS A 206 4.53 3.11 13.36
CA HIS A 206 3.20 3.70 13.17
C HIS A 206 2.18 2.58 13.03
N SER A 207 2.16 1.72 14.05
CA SER A 207 1.36 0.50 14.03
C SER A 207 -0.11 0.76 14.35
N TYR A 208 -0.96 -0.14 13.82
CA TYR A 208 -2.37 -0.20 14.16
C TYR A 208 -2.71 -1.65 14.55
N ILE A 209 -2.95 -1.85 15.83
CA ILE A 209 -3.22 -3.16 16.42
C ILE A 209 -4.58 -3.11 17.08
N THR A 210 -5.52 -3.91 16.59
CA THR A 210 -6.86 -4.09 17.13
C THR A 210 -7.00 -5.43 17.83
N GLU A 211 -8.15 -5.69 18.43
CA GLU A 211 -8.48 -7.04 18.88
C GLU A 211 -8.52 -8.01 17.68
N ASP A 212 -8.03 -9.22 17.88
CA ASP A 212 -8.00 -10.23 16.83
C ASP A 212 -9.32 -11.00 16.82
N ASP A 213 -10.21 -10.61 15.91
CA ASP A 213 -11.52 -11.23 15.71
C ASP A 213 -11.56 -12.15 14.47
N ARG A 214 -10.40 -12.44 13.88
CA ARG A 214 -10.31 -13.32 12.70
C ARG A 214 -10.70 -14.75 13.06
N PRO A 215 -11.38 -15.44 12.14
CA PRO A 215 -11.56 -16.89 12.25
C PRO A 215 -10.21 -17.62 12.24
N ALA A 216 -10.09 -18.67 13.05
CA ALA A 216 -8.90 -19.52 12.99
C ALA A 216 -8.84 -20.30 11.68
N LEU A 217 -7.70 -20.23 10.99
CA LEU A 217 -7.46 -21.06 9.81
C LEU A 217 -7.08 -22.48 10.24
N THR A 218 -7.71 -23.47 9.60
CA THR A 218 -7.29 -24.87 9.75
C THR A 218 -6.09 -25.20 8.88
N THR A 219 -5.93 -24.48 7.78
CA THR A 219 -4.79 -24.59 6.86
C THR A 219 -4.51 -23.21 6.28
N ILE A 220 -3.26 -22.79 6.32
CA ILE A 220 -2.83 -21.50 5.74
C ILE A 220 -2.56 -21.72 4.24
N PRO A 221 -3.32 -21.09 3.33
CA PRO A 221 -3.01 -21.12 1.90
C PRO A 221 -1.69 -20.41 1.63
N LYS A 222 -0.94 -20.92 0.66
CA LYS A 222 0.30 -20.30 0.17
C LYS A 222 0.08 -19.71 -1.22
N HIS A 223 0.78 -18.66 -1.55
CA HIS A 223 0.74 -17.99 -2.84
C HIS A 223 2.13 -17.67 -3.39
#